data_065e8da1c2a7bad72d1d65999aac322b
#
_entry.id   065e8da1c2a7bad72d1d65999aac322b
#
_cell.length_a   1.000
_cell.length_b   1.000
_cell.length_c   1.000
_cell.angle_alpha   90.00
_cell.angle_beta   90.00
_cell.angle_gamma   90.00
#
_symmetry.space_group_name_H-M   'P 1'
#
loop_
_entity.id
_entity.type
_entity.pdbx_description
1 polymer ?
#
loop_
_entity_poly.entity_id
_entity_poly.type
_entity_poly.pdbx_seq_one_letter_code
_entity_poly.pdbx_strand_id
1 'polypeptide(L)'
;SSIFLLGCSEDYTPKPRAFFKIDLPQKDYLKTVLDCPFEFNAPSYSDLVEVNENCFYNLEFTHQNAILHLTYLPLEENLQEHTEESRSLAYKHDVMADAIAEQVYINDSLKVYGILYDYDGVTATAAQFYLTDSVNHFFRGALYFNTEVSDSILPLNNFLKKDVKYLIETFRWKNH
;
A
#
# COMPACT_ATOMS: atom_id res chain seq x y z
N SER A 1 68.32 6.46 -29.16
CA SER A 1 66.99 6.60 -29.72
C SER A 1 65.96 6.18 -28.66
N SER A 2 65.33 7.14 -27.98
CA SER A 2 64.34 6.90 -26.91
C SER A 2 62.94 7.07 -27.52
N ILE A 3 62.13 6.00 -27.47
CA ILE A 3 60.75 6.01 -27.87
C ILE A 3 59.92 6.22 -26.62
N PHE A 4 59.22 7.37 -26.52
CA PHE A 4 58.19 7.64 -25.52
C PHE A 4 56.87 7.09 -26.04
N LEU A 5 56.31 6.06 -25.33
CA LEU A 5 54.95 5.59 -25.52
C LEU A 5 54.05 6.45 -24.63
N LEU A 6 53.28 7.35 -25.24
CA LEU A 6 52.15 8.04 -24.59
C LEU A 6 50.97 7.11 -24.53
N GLY A 7 50.70 6.55 -23.35
CA GLY A 7 49.45 5.83 -23.07
C GLY A 7 48.33 6.82 -22.85
N CYS A 8 47.32 6.89 -23.74
CA CYS A 8 46.05 7.53 -23.46
C CYS A 8 45.26 6.65 -22.50
N SER A 9 45.06 7.14 -21.28
CA SER A 9 44.03 6.57 -20.39
C SER A 9 42.69 7.14 -20.82
N GLU A 10 41.81 6.30 -21.37
CA GLU A 10 40.42 6.69 -21.56
C GLU A 10 39.76 6.76 -20.18
N ASP A 11 39.38 7.98 -19.78
CA ASP A 11 38.52 8.18 -18.61
C ASP A 11 37.17 7.53 -18.89
N TYR A 12 36.92 6.37 -18.27
CA TYR A 12 35.60 5.72 -18.26
C TYR A 12 34.64 6.57 -17.45
N THR A 13 33.87 7.40 -18.10
CA THR A 13 32.69 8.06 -17.51
C THR A 13 31.55 7.05 -17.48
N PRO A 14 31.11 6.59 -16.27
CA PRO A 14 29.96 5.69 -16.21
C PRO A 14 28.74 6.41 -16.78
N LYS A 15 28.10 5.80 -17.79
CA LYS A 15 26.86 6.31 -18.36
C LYS A 15 25.83 6.46 -17.22
N PRO A 16 25.11 7.59 -17.11
CA PRO A 16 24.03 7.72 -16.17
C PRO A 16 23.06 6.56 -16.38
N ARG A 17 22.70 5.84 -15.30
CA ARG A 17 21.64 4.83 -15.38
C ARG A 17 20.39 5.55 -15.87
N ALA A 18 19.88 5.19 -17.03
CA ALA A 18 18.61 5.65 -17.51
C ALA A 18 17.56 5.10 -16.53
N PHE A 19 17.02 5.96 -15.68
CA PHE A 19 15.84 5.64 -14.91
C PHE A 19 14.70 5.51 -15.90
N PHE A 20 14.08 4.33 -15.94
CA PHE A 20 12.85 4.15 -16.70
C PHE A 20 11.84 5.17 -16.16
N LYS A 21 11.37 6.05 -17.04
CA LYS A 21 10.29 6.98 -16.70
C LYS A 21 9.04 6.16 -16.48
N ILE A 22 8.66 5.98 -15.22
CA ILE A 22 7.38 5.36 -14.88
C ILE A 22 6.31 6.44 -15.13
N ASP A 23 5.49 6.24 -16.14
CA ASP A 23 4.34 7.11 -16.37
C ASP A 23 3.26 6.76 -15.34
N LEU A 24 3.13 7.61 -14.32
CA LEU A 24 2.11 7.49 -13.29
C LEU A 24 0.83 8.17 -13.75
N PRO A 25 -0.36 7.54 -13.57
CA PRO A 25 -1.63 8.15 -13.92
C PRO A 25 -1.89 9.40 -13.07
N GLN A 26 -2.75 10.29 -13.58
CA GLN A 26 -3.23 11.39 -12.78
C GLN A 26 -4.12 10.87 -11.66
N LYS A 27 -3.98 11.44 -10.45
CA LYS A 27 -4.82 11.09 -9.30
C LYS A 27 -6.27 11.50 -9.58
N ASP A 28 -7.14 10.50 -9.60
CA ASP A 28 -8.57 10.64 -9.74
C ASP A 28 -9.25 9.50 -8.97
N TYR A 29 -10.38 9.78 -8.31
CA TYR A 29 -11.00 8.85 -7.38
C TYR A 29 -12.51 8.77 -7.60
N LEU A 30 -13.05 7.58 -7.46
CA LEU A 30 -14.46 7.28 -7.55
C LEU A 30 -14.96 6.66 -6.24
N LYS A 31 -16.15 7.07 -5.82
CA LYS A 31 -16.82 6.45 -4.69
C LYS A 31 -17.19 5.00 -5.04
N THR A 32 -16.87 4.07 -4.15
CA THR A 32 -17.25 2.67 -4.33
C THR A 32 -18.74 2.45 -4.09
N VAL A 33 -19.32 1.52 -4.86
CA VAL A 33 -20.71 1.06 -4.68
C VAL A 33 -20.66 -0.40 -4.30
N LEU A 34 -20.76 -0.71 -3.01
CA LEU A 34 -20.61 -2.03 -2.44
C LEU A 34 -21.86 -2.38 -1.60
N ASP A 35 -22.27 -3.63 -1.63
CA ASP A 35 -23.26 -4.18 -0.70
C ASP A 35 -22.55 -4.70 0.56
N CYS A 36 -21.85 -3.79 1.25
CA CYS A 36 -21.03 -4.05 2.43
C CYS A 36 -21.25 -2.94 3.45
N PRO A 37 -20.97 -3.16 4.75
CA PRO A 37 -21.20 -2.16 5.81
C PRO A 37 -20.18 -1.01 5.79
N PHE A 38 -19.48 -0.79 4.69
CA PHE A 38 -18.51 0.28 4.50
C PHE A 38 -18.51 0.80 3.07
N GLU A 39 -17.93 1.99 2.90
CA GLU A 39 -17.65 2.62 1.62
C GLU A 39 -16.35 3.44 1.71
N PHE A 40 -15.71 3.65 0.59
CA PHE A 40 -14.51 4.47 0.44
C PHE A 40 -14.37 4.96 -1.01
N ASN A 41 -13.42 5.85 -1.26
CA ASN A 41 -13.07 6.25 -2.61
C ASN A 41 -11.86 5.44 -3.10
N ALA A 42 -11.99 4.86 -4.29
CA ALA A 42 -10.95 4.10 -4.96
C ALA A 42 -10.37 4.89 -6.15
N PRO A 43 -9.07 4.72 -6.48
CA PRO A 43 -8.50 5.31 -7.69
C PRO A 43 -9.22 4.85 -8.95
N SER A 44 -9.51 5.75 -9.87
CA SER A 44 -10.18 5.43 -11.14
C SER A 44 -9.35 4.53 -12.06
N TYR A 45 -8.04 4.45 -11.82
CA TYR A 45 -7.10 3.58 -12.53
C TYR A 45 -6.88 2.22 -11.86
N SER A 46 -7.74 1.83 -10.93
CA SER A 46 -7.75 0.53 -10.29
C SER A 46 -9.06 -0.20 -10.57
N ASP A 47 -9.01 -1.53 -10.52
CA ASP A 47 -10.16 -2.40 -10.66
C ASP A 47 -10.53 -3.00 -9.31
N LEU A 48 -11.77 -2.77 -8.86
CA LEU A 48 -12.29 -3.34 -7.63
C LEU A 48 -12.92 -4.70 -7.93
N VAL A 49 -12.29 -5.77 -7.46
CA VAL A 49 -12.65 -7.15 -7.74
C VAL A 49 -13.13 -7.81 -6.45
N GLU A 50 -14.36 -8.33 -6.46
CA GLU A 50 -14.89 -9.12 -5.35
C GLU A 50 -14.20 -10.49 -5.30
N VAL A 51 -13.70 -10.85 -4.10
CA VAL A 51 -13.05 -12.14 -3.86
C VAL A 51 -14.04 -13.17 -3.35
N ASN A 52 -14.95 -12.74 -2.47
CA ASN A 52 -16.03 -13.58 -1.93
C ASN A 52 -17.18 -12.74 -1.38
N GLU A 53 -18.29 -13.42 -1.05
CA GLU A 53 -19.53 -12.82 -0.54
C GLU A 53 -19.40 -12.19 0.88
N ASN A 54 -18.24 -12.34 1.55
CA ASN A 54 -18.01 -11.80 2.89
C ASN A 54 -17.36 -10.39 2.86
N CYS A 55 -17.56 -9.63 1.81
CA CYS A 55 -16.98 -8.30 1.64
C CYS A 55 -15.43 -8.31 1.60
N PHE A 56 -14.85 -9.32 0.97
CA PHE A 56 -13.44 -9.37 0.65
C PHE A 56 -13.24 -8.90 -0.78
N TYR A 57 -12.38 -7.92 -0.97
CA TYR A 57 -12.11 -7.31 -2.26
C TYR A 57 -10.62 -7.21 -2.51
N ASN A 58 -10.25 -7.25 -3.79
CA ASN A 58 -8.96 -6.78 -4.26
C ASN A 58 -9.14 -5.46 -5.02
N LEU A 59 -8.32 -4.49 -4.71
CA LEU A 59 -8.14 -3.32 -5.54
C LEU A 59 -6.90 -3.56 -6.40
N GLU A 60 -7.11 -3.88 -7.67
CA GLU A 60 -6.07 -4.30 -8.59
C GLU A 60 -5.52 -3.11 -9.37
N PHE A 61 -4.22 -2.90 -9.30
CA PHE A 61 -3.47 -1.91 -10.06
C PHE A 61 -2.70 -2.63 -11.17
N THR A 62 -3.42 -3.08 -12.20
CA THR A 62 -2.89 -3.96 -13.25
C THR A 62 -1.66 -3.36 -13.94
N HIS A 63 -1.69 -2.07 -14.29
CA HIS A 63 -0.57 -1.40 -14.95
C HIS A 63 0.63 -1.16 -14.02
N GLN A 64 0.41 -1.16 -12.72
CA GLN A 64 1.44 -0.97 -11.70
C GLN A 64 1.90 -2.30 -11.08
N ASN A 65 1.30 -3.41 -11.50
CA ASN A 65 1.58 -4.75 -11.00
C ASN A 65 1.54 -4.84 -9.47
N ALA A 66 0.47 -4.26 -8.90
CA ALA A 66 0.23 -4.22 -7.46
C ALA A 66 -1.21 -4.58 -7.14
N ILE A 67 -1.43 -5.06 -5.92
CA ILE A 67 -2.76 -5.40 -5.40
C ILE A 67 -2.87 -4.90 -3.97
N LEU A 68 -3.98 -4.22 -3.67
CA LEU A 68 -4.40 -3.93 -2.31
C LEU A 68 -5.50 -4.95 -1.92
N HIS A 69 -5.13 -5.90 -1.08
CA HIS A 69 -6.07 -6.86 -0.51
C HIS A 69 -6.88 -6.21 0.60
N LEU A 70 -8.20 -6.30 0.51
CA LEU A 70 -9.15 -5.72 1.45
C LEU A 70 -10.00 -6.82 2.08
N THR A 71 -10.03 -6.87 3.41
CA THR A 71 -10.71 -7.90 4.19
C THR A 71 -11.61 -7.23 5.21
N TYR A 72 -12.87 -7.66 5.27
CA TYR A 72 -13.83 -7.25 6.29
C TYR A 72 -14.11 -8.40 7.25
N LEU A 73 -14.18 -8.10 8.55
CA LEU A 73 -14.50 -9.04 9.60
C LEU A 73 -15.53 -8.40 10.56
N PRO A 74 -16.68 -9.01 10.78
CA PRO A 74 -17.56 -8.59 11.88
C PRO A 74 -16.88 -8.88 13.22
N LEU A 75 -16.99 -7.96 14.18
CA LEU A 75 -16.47 -8.15 15.53
C LEU A 75 -17.49 -8.90 16.40
N GLU A 76 -16.98 -9.88 17.15
CA GLU A 76 -17.71 -10.68 18.14
C GLU A 76 -16.99 -10.58 19.50
N GLU A 77 -16.85 -9.35 20.02
CA GLU A 77 -16.09 -9.03 21.25
C GLU A 77 -14.59 -9.41 21.18
N ASN A 78 -14.04 -9.54 19.98
CA ASN A 78 -12.68 -10.03 19.70
C ASN A 78 -11.76 -8.97 19.06
N LEU A 79 -12.03 -7.68 19.29
CA LEU A 79 -11.25 -6.57 18.76
C LEU A 79 -9.75 -6.70 19.08
N GLN A 80 -9.42 -7.06 20.31
CA GLN A 80 -8.04 -7.19 20.74
C GLN A 80 -7.30 -8.26 19.92
N GLU A 81 -7.94 -9.41 19.67
CA GLU A 81 -7.36 -10.48 18.86
C GLU A 81 -7.04 -9.99 17.45
N HIS A 82 -7.97 -9.32 16.78
CA HIS A 82 -7.77 -8.80 15.43
C HIS A 82 -6.71 -7.69 15.35
N THR A 83 -6.64 -6.82 16.35
CA THR A 83 -5.62 -5.77 16.40
C THR A 83 -4.22 -6.35 16.64
N GLU A 84 -4.08 -7.34 17.53
CA GLU A 84 -2.82 -8.03 17.79
C GLU A 84 -2.37 -8.87 16.58
N GLU A 85 -3.31 -9.54 15.91
CA GLU A 85 -3.03 -10.26 14.67
C GLU A 85 -2.54 -9.32 13.57
N SER A 86 -3.22 -8.18 13.36
CA SER A 86 -2.83 -7.18 12.38
C SER A 86 -1.45 -6.63 12.65
N ARG A 87 -1.12 -6.34 13.92
CA ARG A 87 0.22 -5.93 14.33
C ARG A 87 1.25 -7.03 14.07
N SER A 88 0.96 -8.26 14.46
CA SER A 88 1.86 -9.40 14.24
C SER A 88 2.15 -9.60 12.76
N LEU A 89 1.13 -9.50 11.89
CA LEU A 89 1.30 -9.62 10.45
C LEU A 89 2.10 -8.46 9.87
N ALA A 90 1.90 -7.24 10.35
CA ALA A 90 2.68 -6.08 9.93
C ALA A 90 4.19 -6.28 10.20
N TYR A 91 4.54 -6.78 11.37
CA TYR A 91 5.94 -6.97 11.76
C TYR A 91 6.58 -8.28 11.27
N LYS A 92 5.81 -9.24 10.75
CA LYS A 92 6.38 -10.43 10.08
C LYS A 92 7.19 -10.10 8.82
N HIS A 93 6.88 -8.99 8.17
CA HIS A 93 7.55 -8.53 6.96
C HIS A 93 8.76 -7.61 7.23
N ASP A 94 9.06 -7.37 8.51
CA ASP A 94 10.13 -6.44 8.97
C ASP A 94 11.53 -6.83 8.49
N VAL A 95 11.77 -8.10 8.18
CA VAL A 95 13.09 -8.61 7.76
C VAL A 95 13.62 -7.92 6.48
N MET A 96 12.73 -7.33 5.66
CA MET A 96 13.06 -6.72 4.38
C MET A 96 12.83 -5.20 4.33
N ALA A 97 12.23 -4.61 5.37
CA ALA A 97 11.99 -3.18 5.46
C ALA A 97 13.13 -2.47 6.21
N ASP A 98 13.48 -1.26 5.78
CA ASP A 98 14.44 -0.43 6.49
C ASP A 98 13.86 0.14 7.78
N ALA A 99 12.56 0.45 7.77
CA ALA A 99 11.77 0.88 8.92
C ALA A 99 10.27 0.66 8.69
N ILE A 100 9.50 0.59 9.80
CA ILE A 100 8.04 0.62 9.78
C ILE A 100 7.59 1.85 10.56
N ALA A 101 6.87 2.76 9.89
CA ALA A 101 6.24 3.89 10.53
C ALA A 101 4.78 3.56 10.86
N GLU A 102 4.37 3.76 12.10
CA GLU A 102 2.98 3.61 12.51
C GLU A 102 2.28 4.98 12.49
N GLN A 103 1.21 5.10 11.71
CA GLN A 103 0.35 6.29 11.69
C GLN A 103 -1.01 5.93 12.29
N VAL A 104 -1.37 6.59 13.39
CA VAL A 104 -2.65 6.39 14.07
C VAL A 104 -3.72 7.28 13.42
N TYR A 105 -4.89 6.72 13.14
CA TYR A 105 -6.08 7.41 12.66
C TYR A 105 -7.16 7.39 13.73
N ILE A 106 -7.66 8.57 14.08
CA ILE A 106 -8.74 8.75 15.04
C ILE A 106 -9.76 9.73 14.46
N ASN A 107 -10.96 9.25 14.20
CA ASN A 107 -12.09 10.07 13.77
C ASN A 107 -13.33 9.72 14.59
N ASP A 108 -13.55 10.41 15.69
CA ASP A 108 -14.65 10.15 16.62
C ASP A 108 -16.01 10.42 16.02
N SER A 109 -16.13 11.40 15.13
CA SER A 109 -17.40 11.76 14.50
C SER A 109 -17.90 10.69 13.53
N LEU A 110 -16.98 9.96 12.89
CA LEU A 110 -17.27 8.87 11.95
C LEU A 110 -17.06 7.50 12.58
N LYS A 111 -16.59 7.44 13.81
CA LYS A 111 -16.21 6.19 14.50
C LYS A 111 -15.25 5.34 13.67
N VAL A 112 -14.25 5.98 13.09
CA VAL A 112 -13.19 5.31 12.32
C VAL A 112 -11.88 5.45 13.07
N TYR A 113 -11.35 4.34 13.54
CA TYR A 113 -10.12 4.23 14.31
C TYR A 113 -9.21 3.22 13.66
N GLY A 114 -7.91 3.43 13.66
CA GLY A 114 -7.02 2.44 13.09
C GLY A 114 -5.55 2.83 13.10
N ILE A 115 -4.74 1.96 12.53
CA ILE A 115 -3.30 2.14 12.37
C ILE A 115 -2.92 1.79 10.92
N LEU A 116 -2.13 2.66 10.31
CA LEU A 116 -1.41 2.39 9.07
C LEU A 116 0.04 2.06 9.41
N TYR A 117 0.50 0.90 8.98
CA TYR A 117 1.90 0.47 8.98
C TYR A 117 2.49 0.77 7.61
N ASP A 118 3.32 1.80 7.55
CA ASP A 118 3.98 2.28 6.34
C ASP A 118 5.41 1.75 6.30
N TYR A 119 5.72 0.88 5.34
CA TYR A 119 7.04 0.27 5.23
C TYR A 119 7.97 1.18 4.42
N ASP A 120 9.10 1.54 5.00
CA ASP A 120 10.16 2.28 4.31
C ASP A 120 11.13 1.31 3.63
N GLY A 121 11.78 1.80 2.55
CA GLY A 121 12.71 1.01 1.77
C GLY A 121 12.08 0.16 0.68
N VAL A 122 12.89 -0.77 0.16
CA VAL A 122 12.54 -1.63 -0.98
C VAL A 122 11.96 -2.95 -0.46
N THR A 123 10.64 -3.03 -0.43
CA THR A 123 9.91 -4.21 0.08
C THR A 123 8.71 -4.54 -0.80
N ALA A 124 8.39 -5.83 -0.91
CA ALA A 124 7.22 -6.30 -1.65
C ALA A 124 5.89 -5.87 -1.00
N THR A 125 5.87 -5.70 0.33
CA THR A 125 4.74 -5.15 1.08
C THR A 125 4.97 -3.67 1.28
N ALA A 126 4.15 -2.83 0.69
CA ALA A 126 4.32 -1.38 0.77
C ALA A 126 3.65 -0.75 1.99
N ALA A 127 2.48 -1.25 2.36
CA ALA A 127 1.69 -0.78 3.50
C ALA A 127 0.70 -1.85 3.96
N GLN A 128 0.39 -1.83 5.24
CA GLN A 128 -0.73 -2.56 5.82
C GLN A 128 -1.50 -1.62 6.76
N PHE A 129 -2.80 -1.83 6.90
CA PHE A 129 -3.61 -1.05 7.84
C PHE A 129 -4.79 -1.85 8.34
N TYR A 130 -5.37 -1.39 9.44
CA TYR A 130 -6.71 -1.77 9.82
C TYR A 130 -7.52 -0.54 10.23
N LEU A 131 -8.85 -0.64 10.08
CA LEU A 131 -9.83 0.33 10.53
C LEU A 131 -10.94 -0.40 11.29
N THR A 132 -11.46 0.22 12.33
CA THR A 132 -12.52 -0.35 13.16
C THR A 132 -13.41 0.75 13.73
N ASP A 133 -14.67 0.41 14.05
CA ASP A 133 -15.54 1.24 14.87
C ASP A 133 -15.43 0.89 16.36
N SER A 134 -14.54 -0.05 16.69
CA SER A 134 -14.28 -0.60 18.03
C SER A 134 -15.37 -1.50 18.62
N VAL A 135 -16.48 -1.70 17.91
CA VAL A 135 -17.64 -2.45 18.44
C VAL A 135 -18.09 -3.59 17.53
N ASN A 136 -18.37 -3.27 16.26
CA ASN A 136 -19.02 -4.22 15.35
C ASN A 136 -18.19 -4.57 14.12
N HIS A 137 -17.25 -3.69 13.74
CA HIS A 137 -16.63 -3.75 12.42
C HIS A 137 -15.12 -3.71 12.49
N PHE A 138 -14.47 -4.56 11.70
CA PHE A 138 -13.04 -4.56 11.49
C PHE A 138 -12.75 -4.68 10.00
N PHE A 139 -11.92 -3.78 9.47
CA PHE A 139 -11.53 -3.73 8.07
C PHE A 139 -10.03 -3.67 7.97
N ARG A 140 -9.44 -4.47 7.10
CA ARG A 140 -8.01 -4.57 6.95
C ARG A 140 -7.61 -4.44 5.48
N GLY A 141 -6.49 -3.78 5.24
CA GLY A 141 -5.87 -3.69 3.92
C GLY A 141 -4.39 -3.99 3.95
N ALA A 142 -3.89 -4.56 2.85
CA ALA A 142 -2.47 -4.83 2.65
C ALA A 142 -2.10 -4.66 1.17
N LEU A 143 -1.17 -3.73 0.91
CA LEU A 143 -0.68 -3.40 -0.44
C LEU A 143 0.58 -4.19 -0.75
N TYR A 144 0.52 -5.00 -1.81
CA TYR A 144 1.63 -5.81 -2.30
C TYR A 144 1.97 -5.49 -3.74
N PHE A 145 3.26 -5.56 -4.06
CA PHE A 145 3.77 -5.55 -5.43
C PHE A 145 4.07 -6.96 -5.91
N ASN A 146 3.57 -7.31 -7.10
CA ASN A 146 3.82 -8.59 -7.76
C ASN A 146 5.02 -8.51 -8.73
N THR A 147 6.02 -7.73 -8.39
CA THR A 147 7.24 -7.56 -9.19
C THR A 147 8.46 -7.90 -8.36
N GLU A 148 9.58 -8.11 -9.06
CA GLU A 148 10.88 -8.18 -8.40
C GLU A 148 11.16 -6.86 -7.66
N VAL A 149 11.54 -6.99 -6.39
CA VAL A 149 11.76 -5.87 -5.49
C VAL A 149 13.11 -5.23 -5.80
N SER A 150 13.10 -3.99 -6.26
CA SER A 150 14.29 -3.19 -6.57
C SER A 150 14.03 -1.71 -6.33
N ASP A 151 15.08 -0.90 -6.27
CA ASP A 151 14.97 0.56 -6.09
C ASP A 151 14.08 1.24 -7.14
N SER A 152 13.89 0.60 -8.30
CA SER A 152 13.05 1.12 -9.38
C SER A 152 11.57 1.21 -9.02
N ILE A 153 11.09 0.46 -8.02
CA ILE A 153 9.69 0.50 -7.58
C ILE A 153 9.39 1.62 -6.59
N LEU A 154 10.40 2.28 -6.00
CA LEU A 154 10.18 3.31 -4.97
C LEU A 154 9.24 4.44 -5.39
N PRO A 155 9.35 5.04 -6.60
CA PRO A 155 8.40 6.07 -7.03
C PRO A 155 6.96 5.55 -7.10
N LEU A 156 6.77 4.32 -7.57
CA LEU A 156 5.48 3.65 -7.67
C LEU A 156 4.93 3.31 -6.28
N ASN A 157 5.78 2.79 -5.40
CA ASN A 157 5.45 2.52 -4.01
C ASN A 157 4.91 3.79 -3.34
N ASN A 158 5.64 4.90 -3.40
CA ASN A 158 5.23 6.18 -2.84
C ASN A 158 3.94 6.71 -3.48
N PHE A 159 3.73 6.46 -4.77
CA PHE A 159 2.52 6.83 -5.47
C PHE A 159 1.30 6.06 -4.94
N LEU A 160 1.37 4.73 -4.85
CA LEU A 160 0.24 3.90 -4.40
C LEU A 160 -0.02 4.01 -2.89
N LYS A 161 1.00 4.26 -2.07
CA LYS A 161 0.81 4.57 -0.63
C LYS A 161 -0.08 5.79 -0.40
N LYS A 162 -0.02 6.79 -1.28
CA LYS A 162 -0.94 7.94 -1.22
C LYS A 162 -2.39 7.53 -1.46
N ASP A 163 -2.62 6.54 -2.33
CA ASP A 163 -3.96 6.01 -2.56
C ASP A 163 -4.49 5.25 -1.35
N VAL A 164 -3.64 4.49 -0.66
CA VAL A 164 -4.00 3.84 0.61
C VAL A 164 -4.39 4.89 1.66
N LYS A 165 -3.61 5.95 1.82
CA LYS A 165 -3.93 7.04 2.76
C LYS A 165 -5.24 7.73 2.40
N TYR A 166 -5.48 8.00 1.13
CA TYR A 166 -6.73 8.61 0.65
C TYR A 166 -7.94 7.69 0.86
N LEU A 167 -7.78 6.38 0.65
CA LEU A 167 -8.80 5.39 0.97
C LEU A 167 -9.19 5.48 2.46
N ILE A 168 -8.21 5.48 3.36
CA ILE A 168 -8.42 5.58 4.81
C ILE A 168 -9.14 6.89 5.17
N GLU A 169 -8.74 8.02 4.58
CA GLU A 169 -9.34 9.34 4.84
C GLU A 169 -10.79 9.44 4.37
N THR A 170 -11.14 8.74 3.30
CA THR A 170 -12.50 8.71 2.72
C THR A 170 -13.36 7.58 3.22
N PHE A 171 -12.80 6.70 4.04
CA PHE A 171 -13.50 5.53 4.57
C PHE A 171 -14.66 5.93 5.49
N ARG A 172 -15.81 5.23 5.34
CA ARG A 172 -17.01 5.43 6.13
C ARG A 172 -17.67 4.09 6.43
N TRP A 173 -18.13 3.91 7.67
CA TRP A 173 -19.08 2.86 7.99
C TRP A 173 -20.46 3.26 7.49
N LYS A 174 -21.19 2.32 6.91
CA LYS A 174 -22.60 2.52 6.56
C LYS A 174 -23.45 2.15 7.76
N ASN A 175 -24.36 3.04 8.14
CA ASN A 175 -25.40 2.72 9.10
C ASN A 175 -26.44 1.85 8.38
N HIS A 176 -26.69 0.66 8.89
CA HIS A 176 -27.83 -0.17 8.54
C HIS A 176 -29.00 0.10 9.48
#